data_71355a791b4f0a5161d492643a18434b
#
_entry.id   71355a791b4f0a5161d492643a18434b
#
_cell.length_a   1.000
_cell.length_b   1.000
_cell.length_c   1.000
_cell.angle_alpha   90.00
_cell.angle_beta   90.00
_cell.angle_gamma   90.00
#
_symmetry.space_group_name_H-M   'P 1'
#
loop_
_entity.id
_entity.type
_entity.pdbx_description
1 polymer ?
#
loop_
_entity_poly.entity_id
_entity_poly.type
_entity_poly.pdbx_seq_one_letter_code
_entity_poly.pdbx_strand_id
1 'polypeptide(L)'
;MSELLKITNLHANAGEKEILKGLDLTINKGETHVIMGPNGSGKSTTANVILNNPEYKITEGDIFFEGKKINDLKTDEIARKGIFMSFQSPEEIPGISVMNFLKYAKNKTTGEPVKVFQFKEEIEKNMQELKMNSSYINRNLNVGFSGGEKKKTEILQMLTLNPKLAILDETDSGLDVDAIKIVSKGIKMFSNEENSTLIITHGTKILKELDVDYVHILVNGQIVATGSSELAKEIEENGYAKYIN
;
A
#
# COMPACT_ATOMS: atom_id res chain seq x y z
N MET A 1 -20.08 9.08 -3.42
CA MET A 1 -18.63 8.81 -3.48
C MET A 1 -18.32 8.24 -4.86
N SER A 2 -17.18 8.58 -5.46
CA SER A 2 -16.85 8.08 -6.80
C SER A 2 -15.92 6.87 -6.69
N GLU A 3 -16.19 5.84 -7.48
CA GLU A 3 -15.38 4.61 -7.57
C GLU A 3 -13.95 4.96 -8.02
N LEU A 4 -12.95 4.57 -7.22
CA LEU A 4 -11.53 4.76 -7.51
C LEU A 4 -10.91 3.47 -8.09
N LEU A 5 -11.07 2.36 -7.38
CA LEU A 5 -10.61 1.03 -7.81
C LEU A 5 -11.79 0.07 -7.81
N LYS A 6 -11.94 -0.71 -8.88
CA LYS A 6 -12.89 -1.81 -8.95
C LYS A 6 -12.22 -3.05 -9.51
N ILE A 7 -12.35 -4.14 -8.80
CA ILE A 7 -11.90 -5.47 -9.19
C ILE A 7 -13.13 -6.34 -9.30
N THR A 8 -13.25 -7.07 -10.40
CA THR A 8 -14.41 -7.93 -10.68
C THR A 8 -13.94 -9.32 -11.10
N ASN A 9 -14.38 -10.33 -10.36
CA ASN A 9 -14.12 -11.75 -10.61
C ASN A 9 -12.64 -12.02 -10.98
N LEU A 10 -11.71 -11.50 -10.19
CA LEU A 10 -10.28 -11.54 -10.54
C LEU A 10 -9.67 -12.91 -10.20
N HIS A 11 -9.15 -13.57 -11.20
CA HIS A 11 -8.34 -14.78 -11.08
C HIS A 11 -6.90 -14.47 -11.47
N ALA A 12 -5.96 -14.96 -10.69
CA ALA A 12 -4.54 -14.76 -10.97
C ALA A 12 -3.67 -15.90 -10.49
N ASN A 13 -2.65 -16.20 -11.29
CA ASN A 13 -1.67 -17.25 -11.04
C ASN A 13 -0.31 -16.68 -10.64
N ALA A 14 0.40 -17.38 -9.75
CA ALA A 14 1.84 -17.28 -9.54
C ALA A 14 2.49 -18.54 -10.14
N GLY A 15 3.18 -18.39 -11.28
CA GLY A 15 3.59 -19.54 -12.09
C GLY A 15 2.38 -20.33 -12.58
N GLU A 16 2.33 -21.63 -12.26
CA GLU A 16 1.21 -22.52 -12.62
C GLU A 16 0.10 -22.58 -11.55
N LYS A 17 0.35 -22.02 -10.36
CA LYS A 17 -0.58 -22.10 -9.24
C LYS A 17 -1.53 -20.94 -9.23
N GLU A 18 -2.83 -21.22 -9.28
CA GLU A 18 -3.88 -20.21 -9.07
C GLU A 18 -3.90 -19.77 -7.60
N ILE A 19 -3.78 -18.45 -7.38
CA ILE A 19 -3.77 -17.85 -6.05
C ILE A 19 -5.05 -17.03 -5.79
N LEU A 20 -5.46 -16.20 -6.74
CA LEU A 20 -6.73 -15.48 -6.67
C LEU A 20 -7.79 -16.24 -7.47
N LYS A 21 -8.99 -16.38 -6.91
CA LYS A 21 -10.02 -17.31 -7.38
C LYS A 21 -11.40 -16.64 -7.45
N GLY A 22 -11.49 -15.51 -8.17
CA GLY A 22 -12.72 -14.72 -8.27
C GLY A 22 -12.81 -13.68 -7.16
N LEU A 23 -11.76 -12.86 -7.02
CA LEU A 23 -11.73 -11.77 -6.05
C LEU A 23 -12.52 -10.57 -6.58
N ASP A 24 -13.48 -10.08 -5.77
CA ASP A 24 -14.21 -8.84 -5.99
C ASP A 24 -13.84 -7.82 -4.92
N LEU A 25 -13.52 -6.57 -5.32
CA LEU A 25 -13.20 -5.48 -4.40
C LEU A 25 -13.53 -4.15 -5.04
N THR A 26 -14.21 -3.28 -4.32
CA THR A 26 -14.44 -1.90 -4.73
C THR A 26 -13.94 -0.95 -3.65
N ILE A 27 -13.17 0.07 -4.05
CA ILE A 27 -12.66 1.14 -3.19
C ILE A 27 -13.12 2.46 -3.82
N ASN A 28 -13.85 3.26 -3.04
CA ASN A 28 -14.20 4.62 -3.47
C ASN A 28 -13.12 5.61 -3.01
N LYS A 29 -13.13 6.82 -3.57
CA LYS A 29 -12.25 7.90 -3.14
C LYS A 29 -12.46 8.24 -1.67
N GLY A 30 -11.34 8.48 -0.98
CA GLY A 30 -11.31 8.85 0.43
C GLY A 30 -11.47 7.68 1.40
N GLU A 31 -11.68 6.45 0.93
CA GLU A 31 -11.88 5.28 1.81
C GLU A 31 -10.54 4.62 2.20
N THR A 32 -10.52 4.12 3.42
CA THR A 32 -9.45 3.26 3.97
C THR A 32 -9.98 1.84 4.10
N HIS A 33 -9.46 0.94 3.27
CA HIS A 33 -9.78 -0.47 3.27
C HIS A 33 -8.65 -1.31 3.86
N VAL A 34 -9.01 -2.39 4.52
CA VAL A 34 -8.05 -3.34 5.12
C VAL A 34 -8.33 -4.74 4.59
N ILE A 35 -7.30 -5.44 4.14
CA ILE A 35 -7.36 -6.88 3.84
C ILE A 35 -6.63 -7.64 4.94
N MET A 36 -7.36 -8.53 5.60
CA MET A 36 -6.84 -9.50 6.57
C MET A 36 -7.09 -10.92 6.06
N GLY A 37 -6.36 -11.88 6.60
CA GLY A 37 -6.51 -13.28 6.22
C GLY A 37 -5.32 -14.12 6.65
N PRO A 38 -5.43 -15.44 6.68
CA PRO A 38 -4.35 -16.33 7.04
C PRO A 38 -3.16 -16.24 6.06
N ASN A 39 -2.00 -16.78 6.47
CA ASN A 39 -0.85 -16.85 5.58
C ASN A 39 -1.16 -17.68 4.33
N GLY A 40 -0.71 -17.19 3.17
CA GLY A 40 -0.97 -17.86 1.89
C GLY A 40 -2.38 -17.65 1.33
N SER A 41 -3.22 -16.77 1.91
CA SER A 41 -4.58 -16.52 1.41
C SER A 41 -4.62 -15.67 0.11
N GLY A 42 -3.51 -15.03 -0.29
CA GLY A 42 -3.41 -14.21 -1.50
C GLY A 42 -3.35 -12.70 -1.27
N LYS A 43 -3.15 -12.22 -0.03
CA LYS A 43 -3.14 -10.78 0.29
C LYS A 43 -2.09 -9.99 -0.50
N SER A 44 -0.82 -10.35 -0.36
CA SER A 44 0.27 -9.69 -1.12
C SER A 44 0.16 -9.94 -2.62
N THR A 45 -0.40 -11.10 -3.02
CA THR A 45 -0.71 -11.38 -4.43
C THR A 45 -1.73 -10.37 -4.97
N THR A 46 -2.77 -10.04 -4.20
CA THR A 46 -3.75 -9.02 -4.59
C THR A 46 -3.08 -7.67 -4.88
N ALA A 47 -2.19 -7.21 -3.99
CA ALA A 47 -1.44 -5.97 -4.20
C ALA A 47 -0.56 -6.00 -5.46
N ASN A 48 0.19 -7.09 -5.64
CA ASN A 48 1.07 -7.27 -6.79
C ASN A 48 0.30 -7.37 -8.12
N VAL A 49 -0.86 -8.03 -8.13
CA VAL A 49 -1.71 -8.16 -9.32
C VAL A 49 -2.33 -6.82 -9.70
N ILE A 50 -2.73 -5.98 -8.74
CA ILE A 50 -3.21 -4.61 -9.01
C ILE A 50 -2.13 -3.79 -9.74
N LEU A 51 -0.86 -3.98 -9.39
CA LEU A 51 0.28 -3.32 -10.06
C LEU A 51 0.75 -4.02 -11.33
N ASN A 52 0.08 -5.09 -11.74
CA ASN A 52 0.46 -5.92 -12.87
C ASN A 52 1.95 -6.35 -12.81
N ASN A 53 2.38 -6.80 -11.63
CA ASN A 53 3.72 -7.34 -11.43
C ASN A 53 3.90 -8.58 -12.33
N PRO A 54 4.94 -8.66 -13.17
CA PRO A 54 5.12 -9.71 -14.18
C PRO A 54 5.30 -11.12 -13.60
N GLU A 55 5.54 -11.28 -12.30
CA GLU A 55 5.56 -12.59 -11.64
C GLU A 55 4.17 -13.23 -11.53
N TYR A 56 3.11 -12.43 -11.71
CA TYR A 56 1.72 -12.86 -11.61
C TYR A 56 1.01 -12.69 -12.95
N LYS A 57 0.14 -13.63 -13.29
CA LYS A 57 -0.63 -13.60 -14.51
C LYS A 57 -2.12 -13.55 -14.20
N ILE A 58 -2.80 -12.51 -14.63
CA ILE A 58 -4.27 -12.44 -14.62
C ILE A 58 -4.79 -13.44 -15.66
N THR A 59 -5.65 -14.36 -15.24
CA THR A 59 -6.26 -15.39 -16.09
C THR A 59 -7.72 -15.10 -16.42
N GLU A 60 -8.44 -14.42 -15.51
CA GLU A 60 -9.83 -14.00 -15.69
C GLU A 60 -10.11 -12.76 -14.86
N GLY A 61 -11.16 -12.00 -15.21
CA GLY A 61 -11.62 -10.83 -14.49
C GLY A 61 -10.92 -9.54 -14.90
N ASP A 62 -11.38 -8.46 -14.32
CA ASP A 62 -11.00 -7.12 -14.69
C ASP A 62 -10.65 -6.23 -13.51
N ILE A 63 -9.65 -5.35 -13.70
CA ILE A 63 -9.27 -4.30 -12.76
C ILE A 63 -9.49 -2.95 -13.46
N PHE A 64 -10.33 -2.11 -12.84
CA PHE A 64 -10.57 -0.75 -13.28
C PHE A 64 -10.02 0.25 -12.26
N PHE A 65 -9.36 1.28 -12.74
CA PHE A 65 -8.92 2.40 -11.94
C PHE A 65 -9.44 3.70 -12.57
N GLU A 66 -10.22 4.47 -11.79
CA GLU A 66 -10.97 5.64 -12.28
C GLU A 66 -11.80 5.31 -13.54
N GLY A 67 -12.49 4.15 -13.53
CA GLY A 67 -13.33 3.66 -14.62
C GLY A 67 -12.57 3.19 -15.87
N LYS A 68 -11.24 3.14 -15.84
CA LYS A 68 -10.41 2.66 -16.96
C LYS A 68 -9.78 1.32 -16.62
N LYS A 69 -9.92 0.34 -17.50
CA LYS A 69 -9.28 -0.97 -17.37
C LYS A 69 -7.76 -0.82 -17.38
N ILE A 70 -7.08 -1.51 -16.42
CA ILE A 70 -5.63 -1.41 -16.23
C ILE A 70 -4.90 -2.75 -16.38
N ASN A 71 -5.60 -3.86 -16.68
CA ASN A 71 -5.00 -5.20 -16.77
C ASN A 71 -3.79 -5.30 -17.71
N ASP A 72 -3.79 -4.51 -18.81
CA ASP A 72 -2.75 -4.59 -19.85
C ASP A 72 -1.67 -3.51 -19.71
N LEU A 73 -1.76 -2.66 -18.66
CA LEU A 73 -0.78 -1.60 -18.42
C LEU A 73 0.46 -2.17 -17.72
N LYS A 74 1.61 -1.59 -18.03
CA LYS A 74 2.86 -1.90 -17.32
C LYS A 74 2.83 -1.29 -15.90
N THR A 75 3.59 -1.86 -14.98
CA THR A 75 3.69 -1.38 -13.59
C THR A 75 4.01 0.11 -13.49
N ASP A 76 4.92 0.63 -14.34
CA ASP A 76 5.28 2.05 -14.37
C ASP A 76 4.15 2.94 -14.91
N GLU A 77 3.31 2.43 -15.81
CA GLU A 77 2.12 3.15 -16.31
C GLU A 77 1.04 3.21 -15.22
N ILE A 78 0.86 2.13 -14.46
CA ILE A 78 -0.04 2.07 -13.31
C ILE A 78 0.42 3.05 -12.21
N ALA A 79 1.72 3.09 -11.91
CA ALA A 79 2.29 4.04 -10.96
C ALA A 79 2.05 5.50 -11.39
N ARG A 80 2.19 5.82 -12.68
CA ARG A 80 1.87 7.16 -13.23
C ARG A 80 0.38 7.53 -13.15
N LYS A 81 -0.51 6.55 -13.06
CA LYS A 81 -1.95 6.83 -12.81
C LYS A 81 -2.23 7.25 -11.37
N GLY A 82 -1.27 7.07 -10.47
CA GLY A 82 -1.39 7.43 -9.07
C GLY A 82 -1.65 6.25 -8.14
N ILE A 83 -1.22 5.03 -8.49
CA ILE A 83 -1.19 3.89 -7.59
C ILE A 83 0.23 3.74 -7.04
N PHE A 84 0.37 3.72 -5.73
CA PHE A 84 1.62 3.50 -4.99
C PHE A 84 1.51 2.20 -4.19
N MET A 85 2.61 1.48 -4.06
CA MET A 85 2.71 0.32 -3.18
C MET A 85 3.94 0.42 -2.29
N SER A 86 3.77 0.19 -0.98
CA SER A 86 4.88 -0.12 -0.08
C SER A 86 5.19 -1.61 -0.16
N PHE A 87 6.45 -1.97 -0.02
CA PHE A 87 6.88 -3.36 -0.08
C PHE A 87 7.01 -3.96 1.33
N GLN A 88 6.69 -5.25 1.45
CA GLN A 88 6.91 -5.99 2.68
C GLN A 88 8.37 -5.89 3.15
N SER A 89 9.31 -6.00 2.22
CA SER A 89 10.76 -5.86 2.44
C SER A 89 11.33 -4.83 1.49
N PRO A 90 11.47 -3.55 1.91
CA PRO A 90 12.01 -2.51 1.04
C PRO A 90 13.47 -2.75 0.68
N GLU A 91 13.75 -2.77 -0.63
CA GLU A 91 15.08 -3.02 -1.17
C GLU A 91 16.06 -1.87 -0.91
N GLU A 92 17.32 -2.22 -0.77
CA GLU A 92 18.44 -1.26 -0.70
C GLU A 92 18.87 -0.87 -2.11
N ILE A 93 18.91 0.43 -2.40
CA ILE A 93 19.32 0.94 -3.72
C ILE A 93 20.60 1.77 -3.57
N PRO A 94 21.79 1.16 -3.71
CA PRO A 94 23.05 1.89 -3.69
C PRO A 94 23.17 2.87 -4.86
N GLY A 95 23.83 4.00 -4.62
CA GLY A 95 24.13 4.98 -5.68
C GLY A 95 23.06 6.03 -5.93
N ILE A 96 21.86 5.92 -5.31
CA ILE A 96 20.84 6.95 -5.38
C ILE A 96 20.43 7.41 -3.99
N SER A 97 20.51 8.72 -3.72
CA SER A 97 20.04 9.27 -2.44
C SER A 97 18.51 9.29 -2.38
N VAL A 98 17.97 9.28 -1.13
CA VAL A 98 16.52 9.44 -0.89
C VAL A 98 15.97 10.67 -1.64
N MET A 99 16.66 11.82 -1.56
CA MET A 99 16.30 13.04 -2.27
C MET A 99 16.20 12.84 -3.79
N ASN A 100 17.22 12.23 -4.38
CA ASN A 100 17.25 12.05 -5.84
C ASN A 100 16.21 11.03 -6.30
N PHE A 101 16.03 9.94 -5.56
CA PHE A 101 14.99 8.96 -5.84
C PHE A 101 13.60 9.61 -5.84
N LEU A 102 13.24 10.33 -4.76
CA LEU A 102 11.95 11.01 -4.64
C LEU A 102 11.74 12.05 -5.75
N LYS A 103 12.79 12.83 -6.06
CA LYS A 103 12.74 13.80 -7.16
C LYS A 103 12.46 13.14 -8.50
N TYR A 104 13.17 12.06 -8.85
CA TYR A 104 12.93 11.35 -10.11
C TYR A 104 11.55 10.69 -10.15
N ALA A 105 11.13 10.06 -9.07
CA ALA A 105 9.82 9.46 -8.98
C ALA A 105 8.71 10.51 -9.15
N LYS A 106 8.78 11.65 -8.42
CA LYS A 106 7.80 12.74 -8.53
C LYS A 106 7.73 13.31 -9.94
N ASN A 107 8.87 13.60 -10.57
CA ASN A 107 8.91 14.09 -11.95
C ASN A 107 8.25 13.11 -12.93
N LYS A 108 8.43 11.81 -12.72
CA LYS A 108 7.85 10.79 -13.61
C LYS A 108 6.35 10.59 -13.39
N THR A 109 5.87 10.75 -12.17
CA THR A 109 4.44 10.61 -11.86
C THR A 109 3.64 11.86 -12.22
N THR A 110 4.21 13.06 -12.05
CA THR A 110 3.53 14.33 -12.41
C THR A 110 3.73 14.74 -13.87
N GLY A 111 4.77 14.23 -14.53
CA GLY A 111 5.17 14.68 -15.87
C GLY A 111 5.92 16.02 -15.91
N GLU A 112 6.13 16.66 -14.75
CA GLU A 112 6.75 17.96 -14.64
C GLU A 112 7.95 17.95 -13.68
N PRO A 113 9.02 18.72 -13.96
CA PRO A 113 10.15 18.83 -13.07
C PRO A 113 9.79 19.59 -11.80
N VAL A 114 10.12 19.00 -10.64
CA VAL A 114 9.93 19.69 -9.35
C VAL A 114 10.89 20.86 -9.18
N LYS A 115 10.44 21.90 -8.48
CA LYS A 115 11.29 23.01 -8.02
C LYS A 115 12.11 22.52 -6.83
N VAL A 116 13.40 22.27 -7.04
CA VAL A 116 14.27 21.51 -6.12
C VAL A 116 14.27 22.06 -4.70
N PHE A 117 14.29 23.38 -4.51
CA PHE A 117 14.32 24.01 -3.19
C PHE A 117 13.01 23.74 -2.42
N GLN A 118 11.88 24.06 -3.03
CA GLN A 118 10.55 23.84 -2.43
C GLN A 118 10.29 22.35 -2.15
N PHE A 119 10.72 21.50 -3.07
CA PHE A 119 10.58 20.04 -2.93
C PHE A 119 11.43 19.51 -1.77
N LYS A 120 12.63 20.05 -1.56
CA LYS A 120 13.46 19.68 -0.40
C LYS A 120 12.79 20.10 0.92
N GLU A 121 12.25 21.31 1.00
CA GLU A 121 11.52 21.78 2.18
C GLU A 121 10.30 20.89 2.49
N GLU A 122 9.55 20.47 1.47
CA GLU A 122 8.42 19.54 1.61
C GLU A 122 8.87 18.21 2.20
N ILE A 123 9.95 17.61 1.66
CA ILE A 123 10.50 16.36 2.17
C ILE A 123 10.95 16.51 3.62
N GLU A 124 11.72 17.56 3.93
CA GLU A 124 12.23 17.80 5.28
C GLU A 124 11.10 17.98 6.30
N LYS A 125 10.01 18.65 5.93
CA LYS A 125 8.79 18.76 6.74
C LYS A 125 8.17 17.37 7.00
N ASN A 126 7.98 16.57 5.97
CA ASN A 126 7.45 15.21 6.12
C ASN A 126 8.37 14.34 6.98
N MET A 127 9.69 14.47 6.84
CA MET A 127 10.65 13.76 7.68
C MET A 127 10.53 14.14 9.17
N GLN A 128 10.31 15.42 9.48
CA GLN A 128 10.08 15.87 10.86
C GLN A 128 8.83 15.24 11.45
N GLU A 129 7.71 15.20 10.69
CA GLU A 129 6.46 14.56 11.13
C GLU A 129 6.63 13.05 11.40
N LEU A 130 7.47 12.38 10.60
CA LEU A 130 7.82 10.97 10.75
C LEU A 130 8.96 10.72 11.77
N LYS A 131 9.42 11.76 12.48
CA LYS A 131 10.56 11.69 13.41
C LYS A 131 11.78 11.01 12.78
N MET A 132 12.09 11.36 11.54
CA MET A 132 13.28 10.91 10.81
C MET A 132 14.40 11.94 10.95
N ASN A 133 15.65 11.46 11.03
CA ASN A 133 16.80 12.33 11.01
C ASN A 133 16.97 12.96 9.61
N SER A 134 17.12 14.28 9.54
CA SER A 134 17.27 15.02 8.27
C SER A 134 18.46 14.55 7.42
N SER A 135 19.50 13.97 8.03
CA SER A 135 20.64 13.43 7.29
C SER A 135 20.29 12.29 6.34
N TYR A 136 19.16 11.58 6.57
CA TYR A 136 18.73 10.49 5.70
C TYR A 136 18.40 10.94 4.28
N ILE A 137 18.01 12.20 4.08
CA ILE A 137 17.72 12.74 2.74
C ILE A 137 18.88 12.59 1.76
N ASN A 138 20.11 12.62 2.27
CA ASN A 138 21.34 12.52 1.48
C ASN A 138 21.94 11.10 1.45
N ARG A 139 21.39 10.17 2.24
CA ARG A 139 21.85 8.77 2.26
C ARG A 139 21.25 7.99 1.08
N ASN A 140 21.96 6.95 0.65
CA ASN A 140 21.43 6.02 -0.35
C ASN A 140 20.16 5.36 0.17
N LEU A 141 19.15 5.22 -0.72
CA LEU A 141 17.82 4.72 -0.36
C LEU A 141 17.92 3.35 0.31
N ASN A 142 17.45 3.29 1.54
CA ASN A 142 17.37 2.11 2.40
C ASN A 142 18.72 1.45 2.77
N VAL A 143 19.86 1.92 2.26
CA VAL A 143 21.17 1.30 2.52
C VAL A 143 21.58 1.50 3.98
N GLY A 144 21.66 0.38 4.71
CA GLY A 144 21.99 0.37 6.14
C GLY A 144 20.93 1.04 7.02
N PHE A 145 19.68 1.10 6.58
CA PHE A 145 18.55 1.53 7.40
C PHE A 145 18.04 0.33 8.22
N SER A 146 17.65 0.58 9.45
CA SER A 146 16.90 -0.40 10.24
C SER A 146 15.53 -0.67 9.63
N GLY A 147 14.87 -1.76 10.02
CA GLY A 147 13.52 -2.09 9.53
C GLY A 147 12.52 -0.94 9.74
N GLY A 148 12.53 -0.32 10.92
CA GLY A 148 11.67 0.83 11.20
C GLY A 148 11.98 2.06 10.36
N GLU A 149 13.26 2.32 10.07
CA GLU A 149 13.67 3.42 9.20
C GLU A 149 13.27 3.17 7.74
N LYS A 150 13.39 1.93 7.25
CA LYS A 150 12.91 1.53 5.92
C LYS A 150 11.40 1.77 5.79
N LYS A 151 10.61 1.35 6.78
CA LYS A 151 9.14 1.56 6.77
C LYS A 151 8.78 3.05 6.84
N LYS A 152 9.45 3.85 7.67
CA LYS A 152 9.26 5.32 7.67
C LYS A 152 9.63 5.93 6.32
N THR A 153 10.66 5.42 5.64
CA THR A 153 11.06 5.90 4.31
C THR A 153 9.99 5.57 3.26
N GLU A 154 9.27 4.45 3.35
CA GLU A 154 8.13 4.15 2.47
C GLU A 154 6.96 5.11 2.72
N ILE A 155 6.65 5.41 3.99
CA ILE A 155 5.63 6.43 4.31
C ILE A 155 6.05 7.82 3.81
N LEU A 156 7.33 8.17 3.92
CA LEU A 156 7.86 9.41 3.33
C LEU A 156 7.67 9.45 1.81
N GLN A 157 7.91 8.33 1.12
CA GLN A 157 7.65 8.20 -0.32
C GLN A 157 6.17 8.42 -0.63
N MET A 158 5.27 7.75 0.09
CA MET A 158 3.82 7.91 -0.07
C MET A 158 3.39 9.37 0.10
N LEU A 159 3.80 10.03 1.18
CA LEU A 159 3.47 11.44 1.45
C LEU A 159 4.01 12.36 0.35
N THR A 160 5.25 12.14 -0.09
CA THR A 160 5.90 13.00 -1.09
C THR A 160 5.31 12.79 -2.48
N LEU A 161 5.03 11.55 -2.88
CA LEU A 161 4.45 11.24 -4.19
C LEU A 161 2.97 11.60 -4.27
N ASN A 162 2.28 11.53 -3.14
CA ASN A 162 0.85 11.83 -3.00
C ASN A 162 -0.01 11.10 -4.04
N PRO A 163 -0.02 9.75 -4.03
CA PRO A 163 -0.80 8.95 -4.96
C PRO A 163 -2.31 9.08 -4.70
N LYS A 164 -3.14 8.63 -5.62
CA LYS A 164 -4.60 8.51 -5.43
C LYS A 164 -4.97 7.28 -4.60
N LEU A 165 -4.21 6.19 -4.78
CA LEU A 165 -4.35 4.95 -4.02
C LEU A 165 -2.99 4.52 -3.48
N ALA A 166 -2.87 4.40 -2.17
CA ALA A 166 -1.72 3.81 -1.51
C ALA A 166 -2.04 2.37 -1.07
N ILE A 167 -1.28 1.40 -1.54
CA ILE A 167 -1.34 0.00 -1.12
C ILE A 167 -0.19 -0.24 -0.14
N LEU A 168 -0.51 -0.58 1.10
CA LEU A 168 0.45 -0.73 2.19
C LEU A 168 0.50 -2.21 2.62
N ASP A 169 1.53 -2.93 2.15
CA ASP A 169 1.68 -4.36 2.42
C ASP A 169 2.57 -4.60 3.65
N GLU A 170 1.95 -5.06 4.74
CA GLU A 170 2.59 -5.37 6.04
C GLU A 170 3.52 -4.25 6.56
N THR A 171 3.08 -3.00 6.42
CA THR A 171 3.87 -1.82 6.80
C THR A 171 4.10 -1.74 8.32
N ASP A 172 3.29 -2.44 9.11
CA ASP A 172 3.38 -2.54 10.56
C ASP A 172 4.22 -3.75 11.06
N SER A 173 4.61 -4.65 10.16
CA SER A 173 5.36 -5.85 10.53
C SER A 173 6.75 -5.51 11.08
N GLY A 174 7.09 -6.10 12.24
CA GLY A 174 8.39 -5.92 12.88
C GLY A 174 8.61 -4.55 13.55
N LEU A 175 7.59 -3.70 13.62
CA LEU A 175 7.67 -2.40 14.28
C LEU A 175 7.33 -2.49 15.77
N ASP A 176 8.03 -1.69 16.58
CA ASP A 176 7.64 -1.42 17.96
C ASP A 176 6.44 -0.46 18.04
N VAL A 177 5.89 -0.28 19.24
CA VAL A 177 4.67 0.52 19.46
C VAL A 177 4.86 1.98 19.03
N ASP A 178 6.03 2.55 19.23
CA ASP A 178 6.30 3.96 18.88
C ASP A 178 6.45 4.13 17.37
N ALA A 179 7.10 3.18 16.69
CA ALA A 179 7.19 3.18 15.24
C ALA A 179 5.82 3.00 14.58
N ILE A 180 4.95 2.12 15.12
CA ILE A 180 3.56 1.98 14.64
C ILE A 180 2.81 3.31 14.72
N LYS A 181 2.90 4.04 15.84
CA LYS A 181 2.26 5.36 15.99
C LYS A 181 2.74 6.37 14.94
N ILE A 182 4.05 6.36 14.65
CA ILE A 182 4.64 7.28 13.65
C ILE A 182 4.15 6.92 12.26
N VAL A 183 4.16 5.64 11.90
CA VAL A 183 3.66 5.15 10.61
C VAL A 183 2.17 5.46 10.45
N SER A 184 1.36 5.17 11.47
CA SER A 184 -0.08 5.49 11.47
C SER A 184 -0.34 6.99 11.34
N LYS A 185 0.47 7.84 12.00
CA LYS A 185 0.40 9.28 11.82
C LYS A 185 0.64 9.68 10.37
N GLY A 186 1.65 9.10 9.72
CA GLY A 186 1.92 9.36 8.31
C GLY A 186 0.76 8.93 7.39
N ILE A 187 0.12 7.79 7.68
CA ILE A 187 -1.06 7.34 6.92
C ILE A 187 -2.22 8.33 7.14
N LYS A 188 -2.48 8.78 8.37
CA LYS A 188 -3.51 9.82 8.65
C LYS A 188 -3.23 11.14 7.92
N MET A 189 -1.97 11.56 7.84
CA MET A 189 -1.59 12.76 7.09
C MET A 189 -1.85 12.63 5.59
N PHE A 190 -1.77 11.41 5.05
CA PHE A 190 -2.06 11.12 3.65
C PHE A 190 -3.57 11.07 3.39
N SER A 191 -4.37 10.58 4.34
CA SER A 191 -5.81 10.37 4.19
C SER A 191 -6.57 11.68 4.02
N ASN A 192 -7.37 11.78 2.97
CA ASN A 192 -8.28 12.89 2.67
C ASN A 192 -9.40 12.42 1.73
N GLU A 193 -10.32 13.27 1.31
CA GLU A 193 -11.47 12.93 0.46
C GLU A 193 -11.10 12.43 -0.95
N GLU A 194 -9.88 12.64 -1.42
CA GLU A 194 -9.42 12.26 -2.76
C GLU A 194 -8.49 11.04 -2.76
N ASN A 195 -7.77 10.79 -1.63
CA ASN A 195 -6.76 9.75 -1.52
C ASN A 195 -7.28 8.57 -0.73
N SER A 196 -7.15 7.37 -1.27
CA SER A 196 -7.60 6.13 -0.64
C SER A 196 -6.42 5.25 -0.24
N THR A 197 -6.65 4.40 0.75
CA THR A 197 -5.63 3.49 1.27
C THR A 197 -6.15 2.06 1.29
N LEU A 198 -5.35 1.12 0.79
CA LEU A 198 -5.56 -0.32 0.95
C LEU A 198 -4.44 -0.89 1.82
N ILE A 199 -4.76 -1.28 3.04
CA ILE A 199 -3.80 -1.82 4.00
C ILE A 199 -3.91 -3.34 4.02
N ILE A 200 -2.79 -4.02 3.85
CA ILE A 200 -2.68 -5.47 4.04
C ILE A 200 -1.92 -5.68 5.33
N THR A 201 -2.54 -6.33 6.30
CA THR A 201 -1.90 -6.59 7.60
C THR A 201 -2.44 -7.85 8.27
N HIS A 202 -1.61 -8.44 9.11
CA HIS A 202 -2.00 -9.47 10.09
C HIS A 202 -2.24 -8.87 11.49
N GLY A 203 -1.80 -7.62 11.70
CA GLY A 203 -1.82 -6.96 12.99
C GLY A 203 -3.02 -6.04 13.16
N THR A 204 -3.64 -6.07 14.34
CA THR A 204 -4.72 -5.13 14.68
C THR A 204 -4.19 -3.85 15.31
N LYS A 205 -2.90 -3.80 15.70
CA LYS A 205 -2.30 -2.65 16.39
C LYS A 205 -2.34 -1.38 15.54
N ILE A 206 -1.98 -1.48 14.26
CA ILE A 206 -2.03 -0.33 13.35
C ILE A 206 -3.48 0.12 13.12
N LEU A 207 -4.44 -0.80 13.08
CA LEU A 207 -5.86 -0.51 12.85
C LEU A 207 -6.49 0.25 14.02
N LYS A 208 -5.98 0.09 15.25
CA LYS A 208 -6.43 0.85 16.44
C LYS A 208 -6.06 2.34 16.35
N GLU A 209 -5.08 2.66 15.53
CA GLU A 209 -4.60 4.03 15.33
C GLU A 209 -5.20 4.70 14.07
N LEU A 210 -5.99 3.99 13.25
CA LEU A 210 -6.50 4.47 11.96
C LEU A 210 -8.03 4.45 11.94
N ASP A 211 -8.61 5.38 11.19
CA ASP A 211 -10.01 5.36 10.83
C ASP A 211 -10.18 4.45 9.60
N VAL A 212 -10.78 3.28 9.81
CA VAL A 212 -10.94 2.23 8.78
C VAL A 212 -12.42 2.14 8.40
N ASP A 213 -12.71 2.30 7.10
CA ASP A 213 -14.07 2.20 6.57
C ASP A 213 -14.50 0.74 6.40
N TYR A 214 -13.63 -0.08 5.80
CA TYR A 214 -13.93 -1.48 5.52
C TYR A 214 -12.79 -2.43 5.85
N VAL A 215 -13.14 -3.56 6.42
CA VAL A 215 -12.25 -4.71 6.65
C VAL A 215 -12.74 -5.88 5.82
N HIS A 216 -11.85 -6.48 5.04
CA HIS A 216 -12.11 -7.64 4.19
C HIS A 216 -11.33 -8.85 4.69
N ILE A 217 -11.98 -9.99 4.79
CA ILE A 217 -11.32 -11.26 5.14
C ILE A 217 -11.09 -12.03 3.85
N LEU A 218 -9.81 -12.22 3.51
CA LEU A 218 -9.36 -12.97 2.35
C LEU A 218 -8.96 -14.39 2.75
N VAL A 219 -9.62 -15.38 2.19
CA VAL A 219 -9.33 -16.81 2.39
C VAL A 219 -9.28 -17.52 1.04
N ASN A 220 -8.25 -18.31 0.81
CA ASN A 220 -8.09 -19.09 -0.42
C ASN A 220 -8.29 -18.30 -1.72
N GLY A 221 -7.84 -17.04 -1.75
CA GLY A 221 -7.92 -16.18 -2.94
C GLY A 221 -9.26 -15.48 -3.17
N GLN A 222 -10.18 -15.53 -2.20
CA GLN A 222 -11.50 -14.90 -2.27
C GLN A 222 -11.78 -14.06 -1.03
N ILE A 223 -12.47 -12.93 -1.17
CA ILE A 223 -13.02 -12.17 -0.06
C ILE A 223 -14.29 -12.89 0.43
N VAL A 224 -14.21 -13.46 1.63
CA VAL A 224 -15.31 -14.26 2.22
C VAL A 224 -16.18 -13.47 3.20
N ALA A 225 -15.70 -12.33 3.66
CA ALA A 225 -16.44 -11.42 4.51
C ALA A 225 -15.95 -9.99 4.34
N THR A 226 -16.87 -9.03 4.47
CA THR A 226 -16.58 -7.59 4.52
C THR A 226 -17.40 -6.97 5.65
N GLY A 227 -16.77 -6.11 6.44
CA GLY A 227 -17.40 -5.43 7.57
C GLY A 227 -16.67 -4.17 7.99
N SER A 228 -17.06 -3.58 9.10
CA SER A 228 -16.39 -2.44 9.72
C SER A 228 -15.15 -2.88 10.51
N SER A 229 -14.51 -1.95 11.22
CA SER A 229 -13.38 -2.22 12.14
C SER A 229 -13.71 -3.27 13.21
N GLU A 230 -14.99 -3.52 13.52
CA GLU A 230 -15.42 -4.59 14.44
C GLU A 230 -15.02 -5.99 13.93
N LEU A 231 -14.99 -6.18 12.61
CA LEU A 231 -14.55 -7.45 12.01
C LEU A 231 -13.07 -7.73 12.32
N ALA A 232 -12.22 -6.70 12.37
CA ALA A 232 -10.82 -6.87 12.77
C ALA A 232 -10.68 -7.27 14.25
N LYS A 233 -11.54 -6.77 15.12
CA LYS A 233 -11.58 -7.17 16.55
C LYS A 233 -12.03 -8.63 16.70
N GLU A 234 -13.07 -9.03 15.93
CA GLU A 234 -13.51 -10.43 15.91
C GLU A 234 -12.37 -11.37 15.53
N ILE A 235 -11.58 -11.00 14.50
CA ILE A 235 -10.42 -11.79 14.07
C ILE A 235 -9.31 -11.81 15.15
N GLU A 236 -9.07 -10.69 15.84
CA GLU A 236 -8.08 -10.64 16.94
C GLU A 236 -8.45 -11.60 18.08
N GLU A 237 -9.73 -11.71 18.39
CA GLU A 237 -10.23 -12.55 19.49
C GLU A 237 -10.39 -14.03 19.10
N ASN A 238 -10.93 -14.32 17.93
CA ASN A 238 -11.41 -15.64 17.55
C ASN A 238 -10.61 -16.29 16.40
N GLY A 239 -9.66 -15.55 15.78
CA GLY A 239 -8.92 -16.02 14.61
C GLY A 239 -9.81 -16.21 13.37
N TYR A 240 -9.26 -16.90 12.38
CA TYR A 240 -9.91 -17.11 11.07
C TYR A 240 -10.74 -18.39 10.97
N ALA A 241 -10.85 -19.23 12.03
CA ALA A 241 -11.45 -20.57 11.96
C ALA A 241 -12.87 -20.56 11.37
N LYS A 242 -13.68 -19.55 11.68
CA LYS A 242 -15.05 -19.38 11.17
C LYS A 242 -15.12 -19.22 9.64
N TYR A 243 -14.04 -18.75 9.01
CA TYR A 243 -13.98 -18.38 7.59
C TYR A 243 -13.21 -19.41 6.72
N ILE A 244 -12.55 -20.39 7.35
CA ILE A 244 -11.71 -21.40 6.65
C ILE A 244 -12.49 -22.70 6.39
N ASN A 245 -13.60 -22.93 7.10
CA ASN A 245 -14.41 -24.16 7.04
C ASN A 245 -15.47 -24.10 5.93
#